data_a0b62c97a2d976e52a2f780d83fe5820
#
_entry.id   a0b62c97a2d976e52a2f780d83fe5820
#
_cell.length_a   1.000
_cell.length_b   1.000
_cell.length_c   1.000
_cell.angle_alpha   90.00
_cell.angle_beta   90.00
_cell.angle_gamma   90.00
#
_symmetry.space_group_name_H-M   'P 1'
#
loop_
_entity.id
_entity.type
_entity.pdbx_description
1 polymer ?
#
loop_
_entity_poly.entity_id
_entity_poly.type
_entity_poly.pdbx_seq_one_letter_code
_entity_poly.pdbx_strand_id
1 'polypeptide(L)'
;LGSYLKAVDPYSHLVSAHVSNDYNYLNPVLCKLPEMDFNPLDAYNNRSPDHPERIVALTVGTADAGLEYNKPILITEFGGSAMATGLENLLIEQRAALWSGACLPLAGSPMFWWWQVVDEKNLYVRYAAVKKFMENVDPRDPAVKRVPVTLSVAETGDKSLAKSFEAVGSASPEKARGYIYPLRFARAGAPEPEASSLTVSIDGFTPGLFRAEFYETETGKVVRRFDVRTKDSLLAIPVPHFRTDCAFKVTLLTPVSKK
;
A
#
# COMPACT_ATOMS: atom_id res chain seq x y z
N LEU A 1 -11.94 -28.27 13.76
CA LEU A 1 -12.57 -28.26 12.43
C LEU A 1 -11.51 -28.19 11.31
N GLY A 2 -10.50 -27.30 11.42
CA GLY A 2 -9.43 -27.17 10.40
C GLY A 2 -8.69 -28.47 10.14
N SER A 3 -8.25 -29.17 11.19
CA SER A 3 -7.57 -30.47 11.08
C SER A 3 -8.44 -31.53 10.39
N TYR A 4 -9.74 -31.53 10.70
CA TYR A 4 -10.70 -32.42 10.02
C TYR A 4 -10.82 -32.10 8.53
N LEU A 5 -10.97 -30.82 8.18
CA LEU A 5 -11.04 -30.41 6.78
C LEU A 5 -9.77 -30.81 6.01
N LYS A 6 -8.59 -30.60 6.59
CA LYS A 6 -7.31 -31.02 5.99
C LYS A 6 -7.18 -32.52 5.82
N ALA A 7 -7.83 -33.30 6.69
CA ALA A 7 -7.80 -34.78 6.62
C ALA A 7 -8.76 -35.38 5.59
N VAL A 8 -9.89 -34.73 5.31
CA VAL A 8 -10.94 -35.28 4.44
C VAL A 8 -11.04 -34.64 3.08
N ASP A 9 -10.42 -33.48 2.88
CA ASP A 9 -10.45 -32.77 1.60
C ASP A 9 -9.42 -33.37 0.62
N PRO A 10 -9.85 -34.04 -0.45
CA PRO A 10 -8.97 -34.68 -1.40
C PRO A 10 -8.21 -33.70 -2.32
N TYR A 11 -8.60 -32.43 -2.31
CA TYR A 11 -8.03 -31.39 -3.17
C TYR A 11 -7.05 -30.48 -2.44
N SER A 12 -6.88 -30.68 -1.13
CA SER A 12 -5.99 -29.85 -0.29
C SER A 12 -6.27 -28.35 -0.37
N HIS A 13 -7.54 -27.94 -0.36
CA HIS A 13 -7.92 -26.55 -0.39
C HIS A 13 -7.28 -25.78 0.78
N LEU A 14 -7.06 -24.49 0.56
CA LEU A 14 -6.61 -23.58 1.61
C LEU A 14 -7.71 -23.42 2.67
N VAL A 15 -7.29 -23.45 3.92
CA VAL A 15 -8.18 -23.29 5.08
C VAL A 15 -7.82 -21.99 5.81
N SER A 16 -8.82 -21.20 6.14
CA SER A 16 -8.67 -20.02 6.98
C SER A 16 -9.89 -19.86 7.88
N ALA A 17 -9.76 -19.04 8.94
CA ALA A 17 -10.88 -18.61 9.75
C ALA A 17 -10.99 -17.08 9.65
N HIS A 18 -12.14 -16.63 9.20
CA HIS A 18 -12.43 -15.22 9.04
C HIS A 18 -12.84 -14.62 10.39
N VAL A 19 -12.25 -13.48 10.71
CA VAL A 19 -12.57 -12.73 11.94
C VAL A 19 -13.00 -11.34 11.53
N SER A 20 -14.26 -11.02 11.79
CA SER A 20 -14.76 -9.65 11.62
C SER A 20 -14.40 -8.83 12.84
N ASN A 21 -13.61 -7.80 12.64
CA ASN A 21 -13.21 -6.89 13.71
C ASN A 21 -12.68 -5.56 13.17
N ASP A 22 -12.26 -4.69 14.09
CA ASP A 22 -11.48 -3.49 13.72
C ASP A 22 -10.13 -3.86 13.14
N TYR A 23 -9.55 -2.95 12.37
CA TYR A 23 -8.19 -3.05 11.88
C TYR A 23 -7.19 -3.47 12.96
N ASN A 24 -6.18 -4.20 12.55
CA ASN A 24 -5.07 -4.68 13.39
C ASN A 24 -5.45 -5.71 14.44
N TYR A 25 -6.67 -6.20 14.46
CA TYR A 25 -7.05 -7.28 15.35
C TYR A 25 -6.93 -8.63 14.64
N LEU A 26 -5.80 -9.26 14.81
CA LEU A 26 -5.59 -10.66 14.44
C LEU A 26 -5.71 -11.51 15.71
N ASN A 27 -6.59 -12.51 15.68
CA ASN A 27 -6.73 -13.43 16.80
C ASN A 27 -5.50 -14.35 16.89
N PRO A 28 -4.62 -14.20 17.93
CA PRO A 28 -3.37 -14.94 17.96
C PRO A 28 -3.56 -16.45 18.04
N VAL A 29 -4.65 -16.91 18.65
CA VAL A 29 -4.96 -18.34 18.76
C VAL A 29 -5.23 -18.94 17.39
N LEU A 30 -6.06 -18.27 16.59
CA LEU A 30 -6.39 -18.71 15.24
C LEU A 30 -5.19 -18.58 14.28
N CYS A 31 -4.51 -17.44 14.31
CA CYS A 31 -3.39 -17.17 13.40
C CYS A 31 -2.22 -18.15 13.57
N LYS A 32 -2.03 -18.71 14.79
CA LYS A 32 -0.97 -19.68 15.10
C LYS A 32 -1.33 -21.12 14.77
N LEU A 33 -2.60 -21.42 14.46
CA LEU A 33 -3.00 -22.80 14.15
C LEU A 33 -2.28 -23.29 12.88
N PRO A 34 -1.67 -24.47 12.89
CA PRO A 34 -0.95 -25.01 11.75
C PRO A 34 -1.86 -25.28 10.53
N GLU A 35 -3.14 -25.49 10.77
CA GLU A 35 -4.14 -25.75 9.72
C GLU A 35 -4.57 -24.48 8.97
N MET A 36 -4.27 -23.30 9.52
CA MET A 36 -4.58 -22.03 8.87
C MET A 36 -3.50 -21.69 7.86
N ASP A 37 -3.84 -21.67 6.59
CA ASP A 37 -2.91 -21.40 5.49
C ASP A 37 -2.62 -19.90 5.32
N PHE A 38 -3.58 -19.05 5.63
CA PHE A 38 -3.45 -17.59 5.59
C PHE A 38 -4.37 -16.92 6.62
N ASN A 39 -4.12 -15.67 6.93
CA ASN A 39 -4.85 -14.87 7.91
C ASN A 39 -5.71 -13.82 7.21
N PRO A 40 -7.02 -14.04 7.06
CA PRO A 40 -7.95 -13.03 6.56
C PRO A 40 -8.37 -12.08 7.69
N LEU A 41 -8.59 -10.81 7.34
CA LEU A 41 -9.05 -9.79 8.28
C LEU A 41 -10.09 -8.90 7.61
N ASP A 42 -11.22 -8.67 8.30
CA ASP A 42 -12.10 -7.56 8.00
C ASP A 42 -11.63 -6.31 8.74
N ALA A 43 -11.44 -5.26 7.98
CA ALA A 43 -10.72 -4.10 8.45
C ALA A 43 -11.56 -2.82 8.26
N TYR A 44 -12.42 -2.51 9.23
CA TYR A 44 -13.27 -1.32 9.18
C TYR A 44 -12.73 -0.16 10.03
N ASN A 45 -12.83 1.06 9.52
CA ASN A 45 -12.43 2.28 10.21
C ASN A 45 -13.52 2.77 11.17
N ASN A 46 -13.95 1.90 12.10
CA ASN A 46 -15.07 2.19 12.99
C ASN A 46 -14.81 3.34 13.97
N ARG A 47 -13.54 3.58 14.33
CA ARG A 47 -13.18 4.59 15.34
C ARG A 47 -13.04 6.01 14.77
N SER A 48 -12.95 6.16 13.46
CA SER A 48 -12.71 7.46 12.82
C SER A 48 -13.28 7.50 11.42
N PRO A 49 -14.60 7.35 11.26
CA PRO A 49 -15.26 7.28 9.94
C PRO A 49 -15.12 8.58 9.12
N ASP A 50 -14.82 9.71 9.82
CA ASP A 50 -14.60 11.02 9.18
C ASP A 50 -13.13 11.28 8.79
N HIS A 51 -12.26 10.28 8.96
CA HIS A 51 -10.83 10.37 8.68
C HIS A 51 -10.40 9.27 7.71
N PRO A 52 -10.76 9.37 6.42
CA PRO A 52 -10.47 8.34 5.43
C PRO A 52 -8.96 8.11 5.21
N GLU A 53 -8.12 9.10 5.48
CA GLU A 53 -6.67 8.99 5.40
C GLU A 53 -6.09 7.92 6.35
N ARG A 54 -6.78 7.62 7.45
CA ARG A 54 -6.35 6.61 8.42
C ARG A 54 -6.30 5.21 7.86
N ILE A 55 -7.00 4.94 6.75
CA ILE A 55 -6.96 3.63 6.08
C ILE A 55 -5.53 3.20 5.76
N VAL A 56 -4.65 4.14 5.43
CA VAL A 56 -3.25 3.83 5.12
C VAL A 56 -2.51 3.34 6.37
N ALA A 57 -2.64 4.05 7.49
CA ALA A 57 -2.04 3.62 8.77
C ALA A 57 -2.60 2.26 9.25
N LEU A 58 -3.89 2.02 9.03
CA LEU A 58 -4.54 0.77 9.36
C LEU A 58 -4.03 -0.38 8.46
N THR A 59 -3.82 -0.11 7.18
CA THR A 59 -3.24 -1.08 6.23
C THR A 59 -1.79 -1.41 6.61
N VAL A 60 -0.99 -0.40 7.00
CA VAL A 60 0.37 -0.59 7.52
C VAL A 60 0.36 -1.48 8.76
N GLY A 61 -0.45 -1.15 9.76
CA GLY A 61 -0.54 -1.93 11.00
C GLY A 61 -0.97 -3.37 10.76
N THR A 62 -1.86 -3.61 9.79
CA THR A 62 -2.26 -4.96 9.38
C THR A 62 -1.10 -5.72 8.74
N ALA A 63 -0.35 -5.08 7.86
CA ALA A 63 0.82 -5.70 7.24
C ALA A 63 1.89 -6.05 8.28
N ASP A 64 2.15 -5.15 9.25
CA ASP A 64 3.10 -5.38 10.34
C ASP A 64 2.65 -6.52 11.27
N ALA A 65 1.38 -6.54 11.66
CA ALA A 65 0.82 -7.62 12.47
C ALA A 65 0.90 -8.98 11.77
N GLY A 66 0.75 -9.01 10.44
CA GLY A 66 0.88 -10.22 9.64
C GLY A 66 2.26 -10.85 9.69
N LEU A 67 3.31 -10.05 9.83
CA LEU A 67 4.69 -10.55 9.90
C LEU A 67 4.94 -11.43 11.12
N GLU A 68 4.24 -11.20 12.23
CA GLU A 68 4.37 -11.98 13.47
C GLU A 68 4.05 -13.48 13.26
N TYR A 69 3.14 -13.79 12.34
CA TYR A 69 2.64 -15.15 12.16
C TYR A 69 3.32 -15.91 11.01
N ASN A 70 4.16 -15.25 10.24
CA ASN A 70 4.82 -15.82 9.05
C ASN A 70 3.83 -16.53 8.10
N LYS A 71 2.65 -15.95 7.93
CA LYS A 71 1.60 -16.42 7.03
C LYS A 71 1.13 -15.27 6.14
N PRO A 72 0.65 -15.57 4.92
CA PRO A 72 0.03 -14.54 4.10
C PRO A 72 -1.10 -13.84 4.85
N ILE A 73 -1.16 -12.51 4.79
CA ILE A 73 -2.23 -11.72 5.36
C ILE A 73 -3.04 -11.05 4.25
N LEU A 74 -4.35 -11.12 4.35
CA LEU A 74 -5.28 -10.60 3.36
C LEU A 74 -6.36 -9.77 4.06
N ILE A 75 -6.56 -8.53 3.61
CA ILE A 75 -7.70 -7.71 4.02
C ILE A 75 -8.87 -8.11 3.15
N THR A 76 -9.78 -8.91 3.72
CA THR A 76 -10.91 -9.53 3.02
C THR A 76 -12.13 -8.64 2.95
N GLU A 77 -12.21 -7.64 3.84
CA GLU A 77 -13.22 -6.59 3.79
C GLU A 77 -12.65 -5.30 4.35
N PHE A 78 -12.99 -4.18 3.72
CA PHE A 78 -12.79 -2.85 4.27
C PHE A 78 -13.78 -1.86 3.65
N GLY A 79 -13.93 -0.68 4.25
CA GLY A 79 -14.69 0.43 3.68
C GLY A 79 -15.49 1.19 4.73
N GLY A 80 -14.88 2.22 5.32
CA GLY A 80 -15.48 3.09 6.30
C GLY A 80 -15.82 2.40 7.61
N SER A 81 -16.86 2.87 8.25
CA SER A 81 -17.47 2.25 9.43
C SER A 81 -18.58 1.30 9.00
N ALA A 82 -18.69 0.16 9.68
CA ALA A 82 -19.80 -0.77 9.50
C ALA A 82 -21.18 -0.15 9.79
N MET A 83 -21.22 0.96 10.53
CA MET A 83 -22.47 1.64 10.89
C MET A 83 -22.93 2.65 9.85
N ALA A 84 -22.06 3.53 9.41
CA ALA A 84 -22.29 4.50 8.33
C ALA A 84 -21.02 5.28 8.00
N THR A 85 -20.79 5.52 6.73
CA THR A 85 -19.73 6.42 6.25
C THR A 85 -20.20 7.12 4.99
N GLY A 86 -19.96 8.43 4.89
CA GLY A 86 -20.32 9.22 3.71
C GLY A 86 -19.61 8.72 2.46
N LEU A 87 -20.29 8.78 1.32
CA LEU A 87 -19.77 8.29 0.03
C LEU A 87 -18.39 8.87 -0.31
N GLU A 88 -18.18 10.15 -0.05
CA GLU A 88 -16.91 10.82 -0.31
C GLU A 88 -15.76 10.14 0.43
N ASN A 89 -15.92 9.90 1.73
CA ASN A 89 -14.92 9.21 2.54
C ASN A 89 -14.68 7.76 2.06
N LEU A 90 -15.74 7.05 1.68
CA LEU A 90 -15.63 5.71 1.11
C LEU A 90 -14.81 5.69 -0.18
N LEU A 91 -14.98 6.69 -1.05
CA LEU A 91 -14.23 6.79 -2.30
C LEU A 91 -12.75 7.09 -2.06
N ILE A 92 -12.43 7.90 -1.06
CA ILE A 92 -11.05 8.18 -0.63
C ILE A 92 -10.43 6.92 -0.04
N GLU A 93 -11.11 6.27 0.90
CA GLU A 93 -10.61 5.03 1.53
C GLU A 93 -10.35 3.93 0.51
N GLN A 94 -11.28 3.73 -0.42
CA GLN A 94 -11.12 2.72 -1.47
C GLN A 94 -9.83 2.93 -2.27
N ARG A 95 -9.56 4.16 -2.74
CA ARG A 95 -8.34 4.50 -3.46
C ARG A 95 -7.10 4.31 -2.59
N ALA A 96 -7.09 4.92 -1.40
CA ALA A 96 -5.94 4.89 -0.51
C ALA A 96 -5.59 3.47 -0.03
N ALA A 97 -6.59 2.62 0.25
CA ALA A 97 -6.37 1.23 0.64
C ALA A 97 -5.80 0.39 -0.51
N LEU A 98 -6.32 0.56 -1.72
CA LEU A 98 -5.82 -0.15 -2.91
C LEU A 98 -4.34 0.17 -3.16
N TRP A 99 -3.95 1.45 -3.10
CA TRP A 99 -2.58 1.87 -3.37
C TRP A 99 -1.62 1.55 -2.22
N SER A 100 -2.02 1.78 -0.97
CA SER A 100 -1.20 1.37 0.18
C SER A 100 -1.03 -0.15 0.23
N GLY A 101 -2.09 -0.91 -0.03
CA GLY A 101 -2.03 -2.37 -0.10
C GLY A 101 -1.11 -2.87 -1.20
N ALA A 102 -1.11 -2.25 -2.38
CA ALA A 102 -0.19 -2.59 -3.47
C ALA A 102 1.28 -2.27 -3.14
N CYS A 103 1.53 -1.30 -2.25
CA CYS A 103 2.87 -0.89 -1.85
C CYS A 103 3.41 -1.62 -0.61
N LEU A 104 2.57 -2.36 0.09
CA LEU A 104 2.90 -3.09 1.32
C LEU A 104 2.99 -4.61 1.07
N PRO A 105 3.62 -5.39 1.96
CA PRO A 105 3.75 -6.84 1.82
C PRO A 105 2.47 -7.57 2.26
N LEU A 106 1.34 -7.29 1.62
CA LEU A 106 0.09 -8.03 1.73
C LEU A 106 0.02 -9.15 0.69
N ALA A 107 -0.74 -10.19 0.99
CA ALA A 107 -0.93 -11.34 0.10
C ALA A 107 -1.79 -11.01 -1.14
N GLY A 108 -2.54 -9.91 -1.09
CA GLY A 108 -3.39 -9.48 -2.19
C GLY A 108 -3.90 -8.07 -1.99
N SER A 109 -4.63 -7.57 -2.98
CA SER A 109 -5.29 -6.27 -2.89
C SER A 109 -6.37 -6.30 -1.81
N PRO A 110 -6.46 -5.27 -0.95
CA PRO A 110 -7.59 -5.14 -0.03
C PRO A 110 -8.92 -5.17 -0.77
N MET A 111 -9.91 -5.87 -0.22
CA MET A 111 -11.22 -6.06 -0.85
C MET A 111 -12.24 -5.08 -0.26
N PHE A 112 -12.72 -4.16 -1.09
CA PHE A 112 -13.68 -3.15 -0.70
C PHE A 112 -15.08 -3.76 -0.54
N TRP A 113 -15.69 -3.61 0.65
CA TRP A 113 -16.99 -4.20 0.98
C TRP A 113 -18.14 -3.65 0.13
N TRP A 114 -18.12 -2.37 -0.20
CA TRP A 114 -19.20 -1.69 -0.91
C TRP A 114 -19.13 -1.95 -2.43
N TRP A 115 -19.23 -3.21 -2.82
CA TRP A 115 -19.16 -3.65 -4.21
C TRP A 115 -20.22 -2.99 -5.11
N GLN A 116 -21.44 -2.70 -4.57
CA GLN A 116 -22.46 -1.94 -5.30
C GLN A 116 -21.99 -0.52 -5.63
N VAL A 117 -21.23 0.15 -4.73
CA VAL A 117 -20.63 1.46 -5.01
C VAL A 117 -19.55 1.35 -6.08
N VAL A 118 -18.81 0.25 -6.11
CA VAL A 118 -17.83 -0.01 -7.17
C VAL A 118 -18.52 -0.04 -8.53
N ASP A 119 -19.64 -0.73 -8.63
CA ASP A 119 -20.42 -0.86 -9.86
C ASP A 119 -21.09 0.47 -10.26
N GLU A 120 -21.87 1.07 -9.36
CA GLU A 120 -22.59 2.32 -9.59
C GLU A 120 -21.68 3.50 -9.96
N LYS A 121 -20.49 3.56 -9.41
CA LYS A 121 -19.48 4.62 -9.65
C LYS A 121 -18.42 4.24 -10.66
N ASN A 122 -18.50 3.04 -11.26
CA ASN A 122 -17.52 2.51 -12.20
C ASN A 122 -16.08 2.59 -11.67
N LEU A 123 -15.88 2.18 -10.41
CA LEU A 123 -14.56 2.22 -9.75
C LEU A 123 -13.62 1.10 -10.22
N TYR A 124 -14.04 0.27 -11.17
CA TYR A 124 -13.19 -0.76 -11.80
C TYR A 124 -11.90 -0.19 -12.39
N VAL A 125 -11.95 1.07 -12.84
CA VAL A 125 -10.77 1.79 -13.36
C VAL A 125 -9.63 1.86 -12.33
N ARG A 126 -9.95 1.97 -11.04
CA ARG A 126 -8.96 2.02 -9.95
C ARG A 126 -8.29 0.67 -9.73
N TYR A 127 -9.06 -0.43 -9.83
CA TYR A 127 -8.48 -1.78 -9.80
C TYR A 127 -7.60 -2.03 -11.02
N ALA A 128 -8.02 -1.58 -12.20
CA ALA A 128 -7.20 -1.64 -13.41
C ALA A 128 -5.90 -0.80 -13.27
N ALA A 129 -5.96 0.35 -12.60
CA ALA A 129 -4.80 1.18 -12.31
C ALA A 129 -3.79 0.45 -11.43
N VAL A 130 -4.25 -0.15 -10.32
CA VAL A 130 -3.40 -0.94 -9.42
C VAL A 130 -2.88 -2.19 -10.12
N LYS A 131 -3.69 -2.90 -10.90
CA LYS A 131 -3.23 -4.04 -11.72
C LYS A 131 -2.06 -3.63 -12.62
N LYS A 132 -2.19 -2.52 -13.31
CA LYS A 132 -1.13 -1.97 -14.18
C LYS A 132 0.14 -1.60 -13.41
N PHE A 133 -0.02 -0.98 -12.23
CA PHE A 133 1.09 -0.69 -11.34
C PHE A 133 1.80 -1.98 -10.88
N MET A 134 1.06 -3.05 -10.61
CA MET A 134 1.60 -4.32 -10.16
C MET A 134 2.15 -5.22 -11.30
N GLU A 135 2.10 -4.79 -12.53
CA GLU A 135 2.74 -5.52 -13.64
C GLU A 135 4.24 -5.72 -13.35
N ASN A 136 4.70 -6.97 -13.52
CA ASN A 136 6.08 -7.41 -13.25
C ASN A 136 6.50 -7.29 -11.75
N VAL A 137 5.54 -7.21 -10.83
CA VAL A 137 5.78 -7.31 -9.40
C VAL A 137 5.41 -8.72 -8.92
N ASP A 138 6.36 -9.44 -8.35
CA ASP A 138 6.04 -10.67 -7.62
C ASP A 138 5.79 -10.30 -6.13
N PRO A 139 4.55 -10.41 -5.65
CA PRO A 139 4.24 -10.11 -4.26
C PRO A 139 4.81 -11.12 -3.26
N ARG A 140 5.26 -12.29 -3.74
CA ARG A 140 5.84 -13.38 -2.94
C ARG A 140 7.34 -13.24 -2.74
N ASP A 141 7.98 -12.23 -3.34
CA ASP A 141 9.42 -12.03 -3.23
C ASP A 141 9.83 -11.80 -1.76
N PRO A 142 10.54 -12.75 -1.13
CA PRO A 142 10.88 -12.67 0.29
C PRO A 142 11.92 -11.59 0.60
N ALA A 143 12.61 -11.08 -0.41
CA ALA A 143 13.55 -9.96 -0.26
C ALA A 143 12.85 -8.62 -0.06
N VAL A 144 11.60 -8.49 -0.49
CA VAL A 144 10.83 -7.25 -0.36
C VAL A 144 10.24 -7.16 1.03
N LYS A 145 10.64 -6.14 1.78
CA LYS A 145 10.17 -5.84 3.14
C LYS A 145 9.56 -4.46 3.20
N ARG A 146 8.68 -4.23 4.17
CA ARG A 146 8.29 -2.87 4.50
C ARG A 146 9.50 -2.09 4.98
N VAL A 147 9.65 -0.87 4.49
CA VAL A 147 10.77 0.01 4.83
C VAL A 147 10.26 1.40 5.20
N PRO A 148 10.99 2.15 6.02
CA PRO A 148 10.75 3.58 6.18
C PRO A 148 10.92 4.30 4.84
N VAL A 149 9.96 5.15 4.50
CA VAL A 149 10.00 6.04 3.33
C VAL A 149 9.96 7.46 3.85
N THR A 150 11.05 8.19 3.69
CA THR A 150 11.17 9.57 4.20
C THR A 150 10.87 10.57 3.10
N LEU A 151 10.06 11.57 3.42
CA LEU A 151 9.81 12.73 2.55
C LEU A 151 10.61 13.93 3.06
N SER A 152 11.27 14.62 2.15
CA SER A 152 11.97 15.87 2.40
C SER A 152 11.69 16.89 1.30
N VAL A 153 11.97 18.16 1.59
CA VAL A 153 11.89 19.26 0.63
C VAL A 153 13.27 19.86 0.48
N ALA A 154 13.65 20.31 -0.72
CA ALA A 154 14.88 21.04 -0.93
C ALA A 154 14.99 22.25 0.00
N GLU A 155 16.21 22.67 0.34
CA GLU A 155 16.45 23.76 1.32
C GLU A 155 15.73 25.07 0.96
N THR A 156 15.52 25.32 -0.32
CA THR A 156 14.80 26.49 -0.86
C THR A 156 13.29 26.30 -0.96
N GLY A 157 12.79 25.12 -0.65
CA GLY A 157 11.38 24.79 -0.74
C GLY A 157 10.59 25.06 0.55
N ASP A 158 9.26 25.06 0.43
CA ASP A 158 8.36 25.18 1.58
C ASP A 158 8.42 23.92 2.45
N LYS A 159 9.10 24.02 3.58
CA LYS A 159 9.23 22.88 4.53
C LYS A 159 7.92 22.42 5.14
N SER A 160 6.85 23.23 5.10
CA SER A 160 5.52 22.80 5.56
C SER A 160 4.93 21.72 4.66
N LEU A 161 5.32 21.70 3.39
CA LEU A 161 4.86 20.75 2.41
C LEU A 161 5.26 19.30 2.77
N ALA A 162 6.52 19.08 3.20
CA ALA A 162 6.96 17.75 3.63
C ALA A 162 6.21 17.26 4.88
N LYS A 163 5.65 18.18 5.67
CA LYS A 163 4.84 17.86 6.85
C LYS A 163 3.35 17.65 6.52
N SER A 164 2.95 17.92 5.29
CA SER A 164 1.56 17.75 4.83
C SER A 164 1.31 16.42 4.13
N PHE A 165 2.38 15.68 3.83
CA PHE A 165 2.32 14.38 3.16
C PHE A 165 3.09 13.32 3.94
N GLU A 166 2.66 12.09 3.80
CA GLU A 166 3.36 10.90 4.26
C GLU A 166 3.57 9.92 3.10
N ALA A 167 4.46 8.95 3.32
CA ALA A 167 4.68 7.88 2.36
C ALA A 167 4.81 6.54 3.07
N VAL A 168 4.30 5.51 2.41
CA VAL A 168 4.46 4.10 2.81
C VAL A 168 5.05 3.31 1.67
N GLY A 169 5.78 2.24 1.97
CA GLY A 169 6.34 1.44 0.91
C GLY A 169 7.07 0.19 1.37
N SER A 170 7.48 -0.57 0.38
CA SER A 170 8.31 -1.76 0.56
C SER A 170 9.47 -1.75 -0.44
N ALA A 171 10.58 -2.33 -0.03
CA ALA A 171 11.79 -2.40 -0.83
C ALA A 171 12.58 -3.68 -0.61
N SER A 172 13.42 -3.98 -1.57
CA SER A 172 14.60 -4.83 -1.49
C SER A 172 15.82 -4.03 -1.95
N PRO A 173 17.05 -4.56 -1.90
CA PRO A 173 18.22 -3.85 -2.38
C PRO A 173 18.18 -3.41 -3.85
N GLU A 174 17.28 -3.94 -4.66
CA GLU A 174 17.22 -3.74 -6.10
C GLU A 174 15.90 -3.10 -6.59
N LYS A 175 14.89 -3.02 -5.75
CA LYS A 175 13.58 -2.49 -6.14
C LYS A 175 12.81 -1.92 -4.95
N ALA A 176 11.95 -0.95 -5.24
CA ALA A 176 10.98 -0.42 -4.29
C ALA A 176 9.66 -0.10 -4.95
N ARG A 177 8.64 -0.02 -4.14
CA ARG A 177 7.34 0.56 -4.47
C ARG A 177 6.81 1.33 -3.27
N GLY A 178 6.13 2.44 -3.53
CA GLY A 178 5.58 3.26 -2.46
C GLY A 178 4.41 4.12 -2.91
N TYR A 179 3.68 4.59 -1.92
CA TYR A 179 2.51 5.45 -2.06
C TYR A 179 2.69 6.68 -1.19
N ILE A 180 2.54 7.86 -1.81
CA ILE A 180 2.64 9.18 -1.18
C ILE A 180 1.22 9.75 -1.11
N TYR A 181 0.79 10.16 0.07
CA TYR A 181 -0.57 10.61 0.32
C TYR A 181 -0.59 11.78 1.32
N PRO A 182 -1.62 12.64 1.26
CA PRO A 182 -1.74 13.76 2.18
C PRO A 182 -2.16 13.30 3.58
N LEU A 183 -1.67 13.95 4.62
CA LEU A 183 -2.13 13.74 6.00
C LEU A 183 -3.63 14.04 6.19
N ARG A 184 -4.20 14.81 5.25
CA ARG A 184 -5.62 15.12 5.16
C ARG A 184 -6.00 15.19 3.70
N PHE A 185 -6.91 14.33 3.27
CA PHE A 185 -7.53 14.46 1.95
C PHE A 185 -8.48 15.65 1.92
N ALA A 186 -8.53 16.33 0.79
CA ALA A 186 -9.51 17.40 0.58
C ALA A 186 -10.93 16.85 0.61
N ARG A 187 -11.83 17.60 1.20
CA ARG A 187 -13.27 17.35 1.11
C ARG A 187 -13.89 18.12 -0.05
N ALA A 188 -15.08 17.72 -0.48
CA ALA A 188 -15.78 18.36 -1.58
C ALA A 188 -15.80 19.88 -1.43
N GLY A 189 -15.34 20.57 -2.47
CA GLY A 189 -15.25 22.03 -2.50
C GLY A 189 -14.02 22.64 -1.86
N ALA A 190 -13.16 21.85 -1.20
CA ALA A 190 -11.85 22.30 -0.75
C ALA A 190 -10.78 22.11 -1.84
N PRO A 191 -9.74 22.95 -1.88
CA PRO A 191 -8.62 22.74 -2.81
C PRO A 191 -7.91 21.43 -2.51
N GLU A 192 -7.63 20.67 -3.57
CA GLU A 192 -6.81 19.45 -3.48
C GLU A 192 -5.40 19.78 -2.97
N PRO A 193 -4.84 18.99 -2.05
CA PRO A 193 -3.46 19.16 -1.65
C PRO A 193 -2.54 18.90 -2.84
N GLU A 194 -1.62 19.83 -3.07
CA GLU A 194 -0.63 19.72 -4.14
C GLU A 194 0.77 19.56 -3.56
N ALA A 195 1.57 18.72 -4.17
CA ALA A 195 2.96 18.53 -3.80
C ALA A 195 3.89 18.93 -4.94
N SER A 196 4.90 19.72 -4.59
CA SER A 196 6.01 20.08 -5.48
C SER A 196 7.31 20.02 -4.70
N SER A 197 8.42 19.79 -5.38
CA SER A 197 9.78 19.84 -4.78
C SER A 197 10.00 18.84 -3.63
N LEU A 198 9.21 17.77 -3.56
CA LEU A 198 9.45 16.67 -2.62
C LEU A 198 10.56 15.75 -3.13
N THR A 199 11.26 15.15 -2.18
CA THR A 199 12.20 14.05 -2.43
C THR A 199 11.81 12.87 -1.55
N VAL A 200 11.68 11.70 -2.16
CA VAL A 200 11.58 10.41 -1.46
C VAL A 200 12.97 9.89 -1.19
N SER A 201 13.23 9.47 0.04
CA SER A 201 14.48 8.81 0.43
C SER A 201 14.19 7.45 1.07
N ILE A 202 14.90 6.44 0.60
CA ILE A 202 14.80 5.05 1.10
C ILE A 202 16.22 4.50 1.23
N ASP A 203 16.53 3.88 2.35
CA ASP A 203 17.83 3.24 2.60
C ASP A 203 17.80 1.73 2.26
N GLY A 204 18.98 1.12 2.16
CA GLY A 204 19.16 -0.32 1.95
C GLY A 204 19.33 -0.76 0.50
N PHE A 205 19.61 0.18 -0.43
CA PHE A 205 19.82 -0.15 -1.84
C PHE A 205 21.24 -0.57 -2.17
N THR A 206 21.36 -1.44 -3.16
CA THR A 206 22.66 -1.71 -3.82
C THR A 206 23.08 -0.49 -4.64
N PRO A 207 24.36 -0.04 -4.60
CA PRO A 207 24.82 1.01 -5.50
C PRO A 207 24.59 0.65 -6.96
N GLY A 208 23.98 1.57 -7.73
CA GLY A 208 23.58 1.27 -9.09
C GLY A 208 22.85 2.40 -9.82
N LEU A 209 22.42 2.10 -11.03
CA LEU A 209 21.50 2.91 -11.81
C LEU A 209 20.11 2.32 -11.70
N PHE A 210 19.15 3.12 -11.28
CA PHE A 210 17.76 2.73 -11.07
C PHE A 210 16.83 3.50 -11.99
N ARG A 211 15.75 2.87 -12.41
CA ARG A 211 14.62 3.53 -13.05
C ARG A 211 13.56 3.82 -12.01
N ALA A 212 13.17 5.09 -11.90
CA ALA A 212 12.04 5.55 -11.11
C ALA A 212 10.87 5.87 -12.03
N GLU A 213 9.69 5.39 -11.67
CA GLU A 213 8.42 5.64 -12.34
C GLU A 213 7.40 6.15 -11.32
N PHE A 214 6.69 7.22 -11.66
CA PHE A 214 5.61 7.77 -10.86
C PHE A 214 4.28 7.58 -11.57
N TYR A 215 3.26 7.24 -10.79
CA TYR A 215 1.94 6.84 -11.28
C TYR A 215 0.86 7.75 -10.72
N GLU A 216 -0.01 8.21 -11.58
CA GLU A 216 -1.27 8.83 -11.23
C GLU A 216 -2.23 7.74 -10.74
N THR A 217 -2.89 7.98 -9.59
CA THR A 217 -3.56 6.93 -8.84
C THR A 217 -4.96 6.58 -9.34
N GLU A 218 -5.63 7.48 -10.06
CA GLU A 218 -6.95 7.16 -10.61
C GLU A 218 -6.89 6.21 -11.82
N THR A 219 -5.86 6.36 -12.67
CA THR A 219 -5.77 5.62 -13.95
C THR A 219 -4.58 4.68 -14.06
N GLY A 220 -3.62 4.75 -13.13
CA GLY A 220 -2.37 4.02 -13.21
C GLY A 220 -1.46 4.46 -14.36
N LYS A 221 -1.67 5.67 -14.88
CA LYS A 221 -0.80 6.25 -15.91
C LYS A 221 0.54 6.64 -15.32
N VAL A 222 1.63 6.27 -16.01
CA VAL A 222 2.95 6.76 -15.68
C VAL A 222 3.03 8.24 -16.06
N VAL A 223 3.17 9.11 -15.05
CA VAL A 223 3.26 10.57 -15.24
C VAL A 223 4.70 11.05 -15.39
N ARG A 224 5.64 10.30 -14.82
CA ARG A 224 7.07 10.61 -14.92
C ARG A 224 7.90 9.33 -14.89
N ARG A 225 8.93 9.28 -15.70
CA ARG A 225 9.95 8.22 -15.71
C ARG A 225 11.32 8.85 -15.91
N PHE A 226 12.29 8.44 -15.09
CA PHE A 226 13.68 8.86 -15.25
C PHE A 226 14.61 7.87 -14.54
N ASP A 227 15.89 7.98 -14.85
CA ASP A 227 16.91 7.16 -14.25
C ASP A 227 17.63 7.97 -13.16
N VAL A 228 17.90 7.31 -12.01
CA VAL A 228 18.59 7.88 -10.86
C VAL A 228 19.73 6.96 -10.47
N ARG A 229 20.87 7.53 -10.11
CA ARG A 229 22.04 6.77 -9.67
C ARG A 229 22.24 6.95 -8.16
N THR A 230 22.43 5.84 -7.46
CA THR A 230 22.97 5.88 -6.10
C THR A 230 24.39 5.30 -6.05
N LYS A 231 25.24 5.91 -5.23
CA LYS A 231 26.63 5.48 -5.00
C LYS A 231 26.80 4.74 -3.67
N ASP A 232 25.82 4.88 -2.80
CA ASP A 232 25.73 4.27 -1.47
C ASP A 232 24.40 3.54 -1.30
N SER A 233 23.99 3.26 -0.07
CA SER A 233 22.74 2.56 0.22
C SER A 233 21.49 3.48 0.16
N LEU A 234 21.67 4.80 0.21
CA LEU A 234 20.56 5.75 0.21
C LEU A 234 20.12 6.10 -1.21
N LEU A 235 18.90 5.75 -1.57
CA LEU A 235 18.28 6.16 -2.81
C LEU A 235 17.39 7.39 -2.56
N ALA A 236 17.75 8.52 -3.17
CA ALA A 236 16.98 9.76 -3.13
C ALA A 236 16.37 10.05 -4.50
N ILE A 237 15.05 10.23 -4.57
CA ILE A 237 14.29 10.35 -5.80
C ILE A 237 13.48 11.64 -5.77
N PRO A 238 13.70 12.59 -6.71
CA PRO A 238 12.85 13.78 -6.81
C PRO A 238 11.44 13.36 -7.27
N VAL A 239 10.45 13.79 -6.49
CA VAL A 239 9.03 13.53 -6.78
C VAL A 239 8.53 14.57 -7.78
N PRO A 240 7.86 14.17 -8.87
CA PRO A 240 7.23 15.14 -9.76
C PRO A 240 6.10 15.88 -9.03
N HIS A 241 5.67 17.01 -9.60
CA HIS A 241 4.44 17.65 -9.14
C HIS A 241 3.25 16.69 -9.28
N PHE A 242 2.44 16.60 -8.25
CA PHE A 242 1.19 15.83 -8.26
C PHE A 242 0.11 16.54 -7.42
N ARG A 243 -1.14 16.16 -7.65
CA ARG A 243 -2.28 16.54 -6.84
C ARG A 243 -2.76 15.33 -6.06
N THR A 244 -3.23 15.54 -4.88
CA THR A 244 -3.83 14.57 -3.95
C THR A 244 -2.84 13.50 -3.51
N ASP A 245 -2.50 12.54 -4.37
CA ASP A 245 -1.63 11.41 -4.05
C ASP A 245 -0.92 10.87 -5.29
N CYS A 246 0.15 10.12 -5.09
CA CYS A 246 0.82 9.41 -6.17
C CYS A 246 1.51 8.14 -5.68
N ALA A 247 1.76 7.22 -6.59
CA ALA A 247 2.55 6.03 -6.32
C ALA A 247 3.85 6.03 -7.13
N PHE A 248 4.84 5.27 -6.67
CA PHE A 248 6.10 5.11 -7.40
C PHE A 248 6.60 3.67 -7.39
N LYS A 249 7.33 3.33 -8.44
CA LYS A 249 8.17 2.11 -8.52
C LYS A 249 9.60 2.49 -8.82
N VAL A 250 10.52 1.70 -8.27
CA VAL A 250 11.96 1.80 -8.56
C VAL A 250 12.49 0.42 -8.88
N THR A 251 13.32 0.32 -9.91
CA THR A 251 13.90 -0.95 -10.33
C THR A 251 15.36 -0.74 -10.73
N LEU A 252 16.24 -1.60 -10.24
CA LEU A 252 17.65 -1.60 -10.63
C LEU A 252 17.78 -1.92 -12.13
N LEU A 253 18.50 -1.07 -12.88
CA LEU A 253 18.85 -1.29 -14.27
C LEU A 253 20.22 -1.93 -14.41
N THR A 254 21.20 -1.39 -13.68
CA THR A 254 22.59 -1.83 -13.75
C THR A 254 23.27 -1.60 -12.40
N PRO A 255 23.82 -2.63 -11.76
CA PRO A 255 24.64 -2.46 -10.56
C PRO A 255 25.96 -1.74 -10.89
N VAL A 256 26.51 -1.04 -9.91
CA VAL A 256 27.89 -0.52 -10.04
C VAL A 256 28.83 -1.71 -9.90
N SER A 257 29.65 -1.96 -10.92
CA SER A 257 30.73 -2.96 -10.82
C SER A 257 31.67 -2.62 -9.67
N LYS A 258 31.83 -3.51 -8.72
CA LYS A 258 32.90 -3.39 -7.74
C LYS A 258 34.22 -3.49 -8.52
N LYS A 259 34.97 -2.37 -8.61
CA LYS A 259 36.36 -2.41 -9.05
C LYS A 259 37.24 -2.96 -7.95
#